data_2a9aee03a076ff0ee520e96c667cb61b
#
_entry.id   2a9aee03a076ff0ee520e96c667cb61b
#
_cell.length_a   1.000
_cell.length_b   1.000
_cell.length_c   1.000
_cell.angle_alpha   90.00
_cell.angle_beta   90.00
_cell.angle_gamma   90.00
#
_symmetry.space_group_name_H-M   'P 1'
#
loop_
_entity.id
_entity.type
_entity.pdbx_description
1 polymer ?
#
loop_
_entity_poly.entity_id
_entity_poly.type
_entity_poly.pdbx_seq_one_letter_code
_entity_poly.pdbx_strand_id
1 'polypeptide(L)'
;MRIGISVNSAYRVDDPRQGVRYMVERARAARQVDLDSLFVGDHHVTHQPYYQNTPVLGRMLAEWHSKPVGALYLLPLWNPVLLAEQIATLAAIAPGRFIMQCGLGWEPAQSAGMGVDMTQRAAMFEASLDLMQKLWAGEVVSEARFWNIENARISPLPAQKVEVWVGAGAPAALNR
;
A
#
# COMPACT_ATOMS: atom_id res chain seq x y z
N MET A 1 21.40 13.53 6.28
CA MET A 1 19.99 13.73 5.88
C MET A 1 19.61 12.56 4.97
N ARG A 2 18.40 12.00 5.09
CA ARG A 2 17.91 10.95 4.17
C ARG A 2 16.85 11.57 3.24
N ILE A 3 16.93 11.26 1.95
CA ILE A 3 16.04 11.81 0.92
C ILE A 3 15.40 10.66 0.16
N GLY A 4 14.09 10.55 0.21
CA GLY A 4 13.32 9.59 -0.56
C GLY A 4 12.45 10.24 -1.62
N ILE A 5 11.86 9.42 -2.48
CA ILE A 5 10.88 9.86 -3.46
C ILE A 5 9.58 9.08 -3.31
N SER A 6 8.44 9.79 -3.39
CA SER A 6 7.16 9.20 -3.70
C SER A 6 6.85 9.47 -5.17
N VAL A 7 6.84 8.41 -5.98
CA VAL A 7 6.60 8.53 -7.43
C VAL A 7 5.13 8.80 -7.64
N ASN A 8 4.85 9.87 -8.41
CA ASN A 8 3.48 10.19 -8.81
C ASN A 8 2.89 9.02 -9.62
N SER A 9 1.65 8.65 -9.32
CA SER A 9 0.91 7.59 -10.01
C SER A 9 -0.15 8.11 -10.98
N ALA A 10 -0.33 9.44 -11.08
CA ALA A 10 -1.31 10.06 -11.95
C ALA A 10 -0.62 10.69 -13.19
N TYR A 11 -0.99 10.21 -14.38
CA TYR A 11 -0.47 10.74 -15.64
C TYR A 11 -1.58 10.89 -16.66
N ARG A 12 -1.73 12.10 -17.21
CA ARG A 12 -2.59 12.37 -18.36
C ARG A 12 -1.78 12.09 -19.62
N VAL A 13 -1.98 10.92 -20.18
CA VAL A 13 -1.30 10.44 -21.40
C VAL A 13 -2.32 9.75 -22.31
N ASP A 14 -2.13 9.80 -23.61
CA ASP A 14 -3.02 9.15 -24.58
C ASP A 14 -2.83 7.62 -24.57
N ASP A 15 -1.59 7.16 -24.50
CA ASP A 15 -1.27 5.74 -24.32
C ASP A 15 -1.01 5.43 -22.83
N PRO A 16 -1.88 4.64 -22.17
CA PRO A 16 -1.68 4.28 -20.77
C PRO A 16 -0.33 3.59 -20.47
N ARG A 17 0.27 2.93 -21.46
CA ARG A 17 1.59 2.30 -21.30
C ARG A 17 2.68 3.34 -21.04
N GLN A 18 2.50 4.55 -21.53
CA GLN A 18 3.48 5.63 -21.33
C GLN A 18 3.57 6.08 -19.88
N GLY A 19 2.44 6.16 -19.15
CA GLY A 19 2.46 6.50 -17.72
C GLY A 19 3.23 5.47 -16.88
N VAL A 20 3.05 4.18 -17.18
CA VAL A 20 3.85 3.12 -16.53
C VAL A 20 5.34 3.27 -16.86
N ARG A 21 5.69 3.54 -18.12
CA ARG A 21 7.09 3.80 -18.49
C ARG A 21 7.70 4.95 -17.69
N TYR A 22 6.96 6.04 -17.54
CA TYR A 22 7.42 7.18 -16.71
C TYR A 22 7.68 6.81 -15.25
N MET A 23 6.82 5.98 -14.65
CA MET A 23 7.03 5.53 -13.28
C MET A 23 8.28 4.66 -13.16
N VAL A 24 8.48 3.73 -14.07
CA VAL A 24 9.66 2.86 -14.12
C VAL A 24 10.95 3.67 -14.35
N GLU A 25 10.92 4.65 -15.25
CA GLU A 25 12.06 5.56 -15.51
C GLU A 25 12.41 6.38 -14.27
N ARG A 26 11.42 6.86 -13.53
CA ARG A 26 11.64 7.58 -12.26
C ARG A 26 12.26 6.71 -11.19
N ALA A 27 11.85 5.44 -11.07
CA ALA A 27 12.48 4.50 -10.16
C ALA A 27 13.95 4.28 -10.52
N ARG A 28 14.24 4.12 -11.83
CA ARG A 28 15.62 3.98 -12.34
C ARG A 28 16.47 5.23 -12.07
N ALA A 29 15.92 6.41 -12.36
CA ALA A 29 16.60 7.68 -12.10
C ALA A 29 16.88 7.89 -10.60
N ALA A 30 15.89 7.59 -9.75
CA ALA A 30 16.04 7.66 -8.30
C ALA A 30 17.17 6.75 -7.78
N ARG A 31 17.28 5.55 -8.33
CA ARG A 31 18.40 4.63 -8.05
C ARG A 31 19.72 5.21 -8.51
N GLN A 32 19.78 5.77 -9.73
CA GLN A 32 21.04 6.30 -10.29
C GLN A 32 21.62 7.46 -9.48
N VAL A 33 20.76 8.29 -8.88
CA VAL A 33 21.17 9.39 -7.98
C VAL A 33 21.20 8.98 -6.52
N ASP A 34 21.10 7.68 -6.24
CA ASP A 34 21.25 7.05 -4.93
C ASP A 34 20.26 7.56 -3.85
N LEU A 35 19.00 7.81 -4.21
CA LEU A 35 17.98 8.19 -3.23
C LEU A 35 17.80 7.10 -2.15
N ASP A 36 17.44 7.52 -0.94
CA ASP A 36 17.37 6.65 0.25
C ASP A 36 16.13 5.79 0.35
N SER A 37 15.04 6.12 -0.37
CA SER A 37 13.80 5.34 -0.37
C SER A 37 12.91 5.65 -1.58
N LEU A 38 12.05 4.69 -1.95
CA LEU A 38 11.11 4.77 -3.05
C LEU A 38 9.71 4.39 -2.58
N PHE A 39 8.71 5.23 -2.84
CA PHE A 39 7.31 5.00 -2.50
C PHE A 39 6.38 5.28 -3.66
N VAL A 40 5.19 4.67 -3.62
CA VAL A 40 4.05 4.97 -4.47
C VAL A 40 2.80 5.22 -3.63
N GLY A 41 1.90 6.06 -4.14
CA GLY A 41 0.67 6.40 -3.47
C GLY A 41 -0.46 5.39 -3.69
N ASP A 42 -1.60 5.64 -3.06
CA ASP A 42 -2.84 4.88 -3.23
C ASP A 42 -4.00 5.84 -3.53
N HIS A 43 -4.78 5.53 -4.57
CA HIS A 43 -5.98 6.28 -4.91
C HIS A 43 -6.88 5.45 -5.83
N HIS A 44 -8.18 5.45 -5.55
CA HIS A 44 -9.14 4.63 -6.28
C HIS A 44 -10.27 5.50 -6.87
N VAL A 45 -11.02 4.94 -7.82
CA VAL A 45 -12.23 5.57 -8.39
C VAL A 45 -11.96 7.01 -8.86
N THR A 46 -10.88 7.19 -9.58
CA THR A 46 -10.45 8.52 -10.05
C THR A 46 -10.96 8.82 -11.46
N HIS A 47 -11.25 10.08 -11.75
CA HIS A 47 -11.56 10.53 -13.10
C HIS A 47 -10.33 10.71 -14.00
N GLN A 48 -9.13 10.65 -13.41
CA GLN A 48 -7.86 10.77 -14.14
C GLN A 48 -7.14 9.42 -14.10
N PRO A 49 -6.36 9.07 -15.13
CA PRO A 49 -5.54 7.87 -15.10
C PRO A 49 -4.66 7.86 -13.85
N TYR A 50 -4.86 6.85 -13.01
CA TYR A 50 -4.07 6.60 -11.81
C TYR A 50 -3.65 5.14 -11.78
N TYR A 51 -2.35 4.91 -11.79
CA TYR A 51 -1.79 3.55 -11.85
C TYR A 51 -1.76 2.95 -10.44
N GLN A 52 -2.35 1.76 -10.31
CA GLN A 52 -2.47 1.08 -9.04
C GLN A 52 -1.11 0.69 -8.47
N ASN A 53 -0.95 0.90 -7.19
CA ASN A 53 0.34 0.81 -6.47
C ASN A 53 0.99 -0.56 -6.54
N THR A 54 0.28 -1.63 -6.16
CA THR A 54 0.85 -2.99 -6.06
C THR A 54 1.46 -3.50 -7.36
N PRO A 55 0.74 -3.52 -8.52
CA PRO A 55 1.31 -4.04 -9.76
C PRO A 55 2.44 -3.17 -10.29
N VAL A 56 2.33 -1.84 -10.16
CA VAL A 56 3.37 -0.93 -10.64
C VAL A 56 4.61 -1.00 -9.75
N LEU A 57 4.45 -1.08 -8.43
CA LEU A 57 5.57 -1.23 -7.52
C LEU A 57 6.33 -2.53 -7.79
N GLY A 58 5.62 -3.65 -7.99
CA GLY A 58 6.23 -4.92 -8.38
C GLY A 58 7.13 -4.79 -9.62
N ARG A 59 6.68 -4.02 -10.63
CA ARG A 59 7.51 -3.73 -11.81
C ARG A 59 8.68 -2.80 -11.50
N MET A 60 8.49 -1.79 -10.66
CA MET A 60 9.53 -0.82 -10.29
C MET A 60 10.63 -1.45 -9.43
N LEU A 61 10.33 -2.49 -8.64
CA LEU A 61 11.30 -3.22 -7.83
C LEU A 61 12.43 -3.84 -8.67
N ALA A 62 12.20 -4.17 -9.93
CA ALA A 62 13.26 -4.62 -10.86
C ALA A 62 14.29 -3.52 -11.18
N GLU A 63 13.94 -2.27 -11.00
CA GLU A 63 14.84 -1.11 -11.21
C GLU A 63 15.43 -0.58 -9.89
N TRP A 64 14.94 -1.06 -8.75
CA TRP A 64 15.35 -0.59 -7.42
C TRP A 64 16.49 -1.46 -6.87
N HIS A 65 17.06 -1.07 -5.73
CA HIS A 65 18.11 -1.81 -5.03
C HIS A 65 17.71 -2.05 -3.56
N SER A 66 18.68 -2.40 -2.70
CA SER A 66 18.44 -2.83 -1.31
C SER A 66 17.99 -1.73 -0.33
N LYS A 67 17.77 -0.50 -0.80
CA LYS A 67 17.23 0.58 0.06
C LYS A 67 15.73 0.42 0.31
N PRO A 68 15.18 1.05 1.37
CA PRO A 68 13.78 0.97 1.72
C PRO A 68 12.84 1.31 0.57
N VAL A 69 11.76 0.52 0.45
CA VAL A 69 10.75 0.70 -0.57
C VAL A 69 9.37 0.40 0.02
N GLY A 70 8.33 1.00 -0.52
CA GLY A 70 6.98 0.74 -0.04
C GLY A 70 5.88 1.42 -0.83
N ALA A 71 4.68 1.28 -0.33
CA ALA A 71 3.50 1.92 -0.86
C ALA A 71 2.55 2.40 0.24
N LEU A 72 1.78 3.43 -0.08
CA LEU A 72 0.62 3.82 0.72
C LEU A 72 -0.56 2.89 0.39
N TYR A 73 -1.34 2.57 1.41
CA TYR A 73 -2.62 1.89 1.29
C TYR A 73 -3.68 2.59 2.14
N LEU A 74 -4.82 2.89 1.53
CA LEU A 74 -5.99 3.42 2.21
C LEU A 74 -6.79 2.24 2.77
N LEU A 75 -6.39 1.72 3.92
CA LEU A 75 -6.81 0.41 4.46
C LEU A 75 -8.31 0.13 4.40
N PRO A 76 -9.22 1.09 4.67
CA PRO A 76 -10.65 0.84 4.59
C PRO A 76 -11.15 0.45 3.19
N LEU A 77 -10.38 0.77 2.14
CA LEU A 77 -10.73 0.47 0.75
C LEU A 77 -10.23 -0.91 0.28
N TRP A 78 -9.50 -1.63 1.12
CA TRP A 78 -8.89 -2.91 0.79
C TRP A 78 -9.49 -4.06 1.58
N ASN A 79 -9.61 -5.23 0.95
CA ASN A 79 -9.80 -6.46 1.71
C ASN A 79 -8.48 -6.79 2.44
N PRO A 80 -8.48 -6.93 3.79
CA PRO A 80 -7.24 -7.06 4.55
C PRO A 80 -6.49 -8.37 4.30
N VAL A 81 -7.18 -9.47 3.96
CA VAL A 81 -6.53 -10.74 3.61
C VAL A 81 -5.78 -10.60 2.30
N LEU A 82 -6.46 -10.12 1.25
CA LEU A 82 -5.85 -9.90 -0.06
C LEU A 82 -4.66 -8.93 0.03
N LEU A 83 -4.80 -7.86 0.80
CA LEU A 83 -3.73 -6.88 0.97
C LEU A 83 -2.54 -7.48 1.74
N ALA A 84 -2.80 -8.29 2.77
CA ALA A 84 -1.73 -8.97 3.51
C ALA A 84 -0.91 -9.92 2.62
N GLU A 85 -1.57 -10.67 1.71
CA GLU A 85 -0.91 -11.53 0.72
C GLU A 85 -0.06 -10.73 -0.28
N GLN A 86 -0.61 -9.64 -0.81
CA GLN A 86 0.10 -8.78 -1.75
C GLN A 86 1.34 -8.14 -1.12
N ILE A 87 1.23 -7.66 0.11
CA ILE A 87 2.35 -7.06 0.84
C ILE A 87 3.39 -8.12 1.19
N ALA A 88 3.00 -9.32 1.61
CA ALA A 88 3.94 -10.42 1.84
C ALA A 88 4.71 -10.77 0.57
N THR A 89 4.04 -10.78 -0.58
CA THR A 89 4.65 -11.02 -1.90
C THR A 89 5.60 -9.88 -2.28
N LEU A 90 5.19 -8.62 -2.14
CA LEU A 90 6.06 -7.47 -2.42
C LEU A 90 7.29 -7.44 -1.49
N ALA A 91 7.12 -7.77 -0.21
CA ALA A 91 8.23 -7.86 0.74
C ALA A 91 9.22 -8.99 0.40
N ALA A 92 8.74 -10.07 -0.24
CA ALA A 92 9.60 -11.14 -0.75
C ALA A 92 10.35 -10.75 -2.04
N ILE A 93 9.75 -9.91 -2.90
CA ILE A 93 10.38 -9.37 -4.11
C ILE A 93 11.37 -8.26 -3.77
N ALA A 94 11.06 -7.43 -2.75
CA ALA A 94 11.86 -6.27 -2.40
C ALA A 94 13.25 -6.69 -1.89
N PRO A 95 14.34 -6.16 -2.46
CA PRO A 95 15.70 -6.53 -2.05
C PRO A 95 16.11 -5.91 -0.70
N GLY A 96 15.34 -4.94 -0.19
CA GLY A 96 15.56 -4.24 1.07
C GLY A 96 14.30 -4.22 1.94
N ARG A 97 14.29 -3.34 2.95
CA ARG A 97 13.14 -3.16 3.85
C ARG A 97 11.88 -2.77 3.08
N PHE A 98 10.79 -3.49 3.32
CA PHE A 98 9.47 -3.11 2.84
C PHE A 98 8.71 -2.32 3.90
N ILE A 99 8.14 -1.17 3.50
CA ILE A 99 7.40 -0.26 4.37
C ILE A 99 5.98 -0.12 3.83
N MET A 100 5.00 -0.56 4.60
CA MET A 100 3.61 -0.26 4.36
C MET A 100 3.27 1.09 4.98
N GLN A 101 3.04 2.10 4.16
CA GLN A 101 2.37 3.31 4.61
C GLN A 101 0.87 3.08 4.61
N CYS A 102 0.14 3.58 5.59
CA CYS A 102 -1.29 3.40 5.65
C CYS A 102 -2.03 4.65 6.11
N GLY A 103 -3.25 4.82 5.60
CA GLY A 103 -4.12 5.95 5.88
C GLY A 103 -5.59 5.60 5.83
N LEU A 104 -6.43 6.52 6.31
CA LEU A 104 -7.88 6.36 6.35
C LEU A 104 -8.58 6.58 5.00
N GLY A 105 -7.98 7.38 4.13
CA GLY A 105 -8.72 8.01 3.04
C GLY A 105 -9.66 9.13 3.53
N TRP A 106 -9.98 10.05 2.64
CA TRP A 106 -10.83 11.22 2.97
C TRP A 106 -11.87 11.53 1.88
N GLU A 107 -11.74 10.93 0.71
CA GLU A 107 -12.55 11.23 -0.47
C GLU A 107 -13.86 10.42 -0.45
N PRO A 108 -15.04 11.07 -0.31
CA PRO A 108 -16.32 10.35 -0.26
C PRO A 108 -16.60 9.54 -1.53
N ALA A 109 -16.23 10.07 -2.70
CA ALA A 109 -16.44 9.39 -3.97
C ALA A 109 -15.64 8.07 -4.07
N GLN A 110 -14.44 8.02 -3.53
CA GLN A 110 -13.67 6.77 -3.45
C GLN A 110 -14.37 5.74 -2.56
N SER A 111 -14.77 6.14 -1.36
CA SER A 111 -15.45 5.23 -0.42
C SER A 111 -16.75 4.67 -1.04
N ALA A 112 -17.56 5.53 -1.63
CA ALA A 112 -18.80 5.12 -2.28
C ALA A 112 -18.55 4.17 -3.48
N GLY A 113 -17.59 4.52 -4.34
CA GLY A 113 -17.24 3.71 -5.51
C GLY A 113 -16.59 2.37 -5.16
N MET A 114 -15.98 2.25 -3.99
CA MET A 114 -15.44 0.99 -3.45
C MET A 114 -16.42 0.24 -2.55
N GLY A 115 -17.67 0.74 -2.39
CA GLY A 115 -18.68 0.09 -1.57
C GLY A 115 -18.43 0.18 -0.07
N VAL A 116 -17.68 1.18 0.38
CA VAL A 116 -17.29 1.37 1.78
C VAL A 116 -18.07 2.49 2.44
N ASP A 117 -18.64 2.21 3.61
CA ASP A 117 -19.23 3.24 4.46
C ASP A 117 -18.12 4.11 5.09
N MET A 118 -17.99 5.32 4.59
CA MET A 118 -16.98 6.28 5.04
C MET A 118 -17.07 6.61 6.54
N THR A 119 -18.25 6.49 7.14
CA THR A 119 -18.44 6.76 8.58
C THR A 119 -17.73 5.73 9.46
N GLN A 120 -17.52 4.52 8.95
CA GLN A 120 -16.86 3.42 9.65
C GLN A 120 -15.35 3.32 9.36
N ARG A 121 -14.81 4.19 8.51
CA ARG A 121 -13.42 4.05 8.03
C ARG A 121 -12.36 3.96 9.14
N ALA A 122 -12.57 4.62 10.28
CA ALA A 122 -11.62 4.56 11.39
C ALA A 122 -11.61 3.18 12.05
N ALA A 123 -12.78 2.60 12.32
CA ALA A 123 -12.91 1.26 12.87
C ALA A 123 -12.44 0.19 11.88
N MET A 124 -12.74 0.36 10.58
CA MET A 124 -12.24 -0.53 9.53
C MET A 124 -10.71 -0.47 9.43
N PHE A 125 -10.11 0.71 9.53
CA PHE A 125 -8.65 0.87 9.52
C PHE A 125 -7.99 0.08 10.66
N GLU A 126 -8.49 0.23 11.88
CA GLU A 126 -7.97 -0.46 13.07
C GLU A 126 -8.12 -1.98 12.93
N ALA A 127 -9.31 -2.45 12.54
CA ALA A 127 -9.57 -3.87 12.33
C ALA A 127 -8.70 -4.45 11.20
N SER A 128 -8.55 -3.72 10.09
CA SER A 128 -7.69 -4.14 8.99
C SER A 128 -6.24 -4.30 9.42
N LEU A 129 -5.71 -3.32 10.15
CA LEU A 129 -4.31 -3.35 10.60
C LEU A 129 -4.06 -4.51 11.59
N ASP A 130 -4.97 -4.73 12.54
CA ASP A 130 -4.89 -5.86 13.50
C ASP A 130 -4.90 -7.21 12.77
N LEU A 131 -5.86 -7.39 11.83
CA LEU A 131 -5.96 -8.61 11.02
C LEU A 131 -4.68 -8.87 10.22
N MET A 132 -4.15 -7.86 9.54
CA MET A 132 -2.95 -8.00 8.73
C MET A 132 -1.73 -8.35 9.58
N GLN A 133 -1.58 -7.75 10.76
CA GLN A 133 -0.48 -8.08 11.67
C GLN A 133 -0.54 -9.54 12.15
N LYS A 134 -1.74 -10.04 12.47
CA LYS A 134 -1.96 -11.45 12.84
C LYS A 134 -1.68 -12.40 11.68
N LEU A 135 -2.17 -12.08 10.48
CA LEU A 135 -1.89 -12.85 9.27
C LEU A 135 -0.39 -12.95 8.98
N TRP A 136 0.35 -11.86 9.11
CA TRP A 136 1.81 -11.85 8.93
C TRP A 136 2.56 -12.60 10.04
N ALA A 137 1.95 -12.74 11.22
CA ALA A 137 2.46 -13.60 12.29
C ALA A 137 2.16 -15.11 12.07
N GLY A 138 1.40 -15.45 11.01
CA GLY A 138 1.01 -16.82 10.68
C GLY A 138 -0.23 -17.31 11.41
N GLU A 139 -0.99 -16.42 12.06
CA GLU A 139 -2.22 -16.77 12.76
C GLU A 139 -3.37 -17.02 11.79
N VAL A 140 -4.35 -17.79 12.24
CA VAL A 140 -5.66 -17.94 11.59
C VAL A 140 -6.59 -16.88 12.15
N VAL A 141 -7.24 -16.11 11.27
CA VAL A 141 -8.10 -15.00 11.66
C VAL A 141 -9.53 -15.16 11.15
N SER A 142 -10.49 -14.63 11.90
CA SER A 142 -11.89 -14.46 11.49
C SER A 142 -12.35 -13.06 11.84
N GLU A 143 -13.17 -12.45 10.98
CA GLU A 143 -13.73 -11.12 11.16
C GLU A 143 -15.11 -11.05 10.47
N ALA A 144 -16.19 -10.82 11.23
CA ALA A 144 -17.54 -10.84 10.72
C ALA A 144 -18.20 -9.46 10.58
N ARG A 145 -17.56 -8.40 11.11
CA ARG A 145 -18.17 -7.07 11.17
C ARG A 145 -18.12 -6.33 9.84
N PHE A 146 -16.97 -6.40 9.15
CA PHE A 146 -16.71 -5.59 7.95
C PHE A 146 -16.52 -6.41 6.68
N TRP A 147 -15.87 -7.57 6.75
CA TRP A 147 -15.48 -8.35 5.56
C TRP A 147 -16.01 -9.78 5.52
N ASN A 148 -16.68 -10.26 6.58
CA ASN A 148 -17.18 -11.62 6.67
C ASN A 148 -16.10 -12.68 6.38
N ILE A 149 -14.96 -12.54 7.05
CA ILE A 149 -13.79 -13.42 6.90
C ILE A 149 -13.90 -14.59 7.87
N GLU A 150 -13.70 -15.81 7.41
CA GLU A 150 -13.73 -17.03 8.23
C GLU A 150 -12.45 -17.84 8.03
N ASN A 151 -11.76 -18.15 9.13
CA ASN A 151 -10.60 -19.04 9.19
C ASN A 151 -9.52 -18.73 8.13
N ALA A 152 -9.29 -17.45 7.85
CA ALA A 152 -8.31 -17.03 6.87
C ALA A 152 -6.87 -17.16 7.40
N ARG A 153 -5.98 -17.57 6.53
CA ARG A 153 -4.53 -17.56 6.70
C ARG A 153 -3.87 -17.20 5.38
N ILE A 154 -2.63 -16.76 5.41
CA ILE A 154 -1.87 -16.42 4.20
C ILE A 154 -0.60 -17.27 4.08
N SER A 155 -0.15 -17.44 2.85
CA SER A 155 1.13 -18.05 2.49
C SER A 155 1.56 -17.52 1.10
N PRO A 156 2.85 -17.09 0.93
CA PRO A 156 3.91 -17.09 1.95
C PRO A 156 3.70 -16.06 3.05
N LEU A 157 4.37 -16.21 4.17
CA LEU A 157 4.52 -15.15 5.16
C LEU A 157 5.60 -14.16 4.70
N PRO A 158 5.58 -12.90 5.16
CA PRO A 158 6.62 -11.94 4.83
C PRO A 158 8.00 -12.46 5.21
N ALA A 159 8.96 -12.39 4.27
CA ALA A 159 10.34 -12.84 4.50
C ALA A 159 11.08 -12.03 5.58
N GLN A 160 10.57 -10.84 5.89
CA GLN A 160 11.04 -9.95 6.94
C GLN A 160 9.85 -9.21 7.55
N LYS A 161 10.01 -8.68 8.76
CA LYS A 161 8.97 -7.88 9.40
C LYS A 161 8.58 -6.70 8.51
N VAL A 162 7.31 -6.61 8.16
CA VAL A 162 6.75 -5.45 7.45
C VAL A 162 6.74 -4.26 8.41
N GLU A 163 7.42 -3.19 8.02
CA GLU A 163 7.38 -1.94 8.77
C GLU A 163 6.12 -1.17 8.41
N VAL A 164 5.39 -0.69 9.41
CA VAL A 164 4.12 0.03 9.23
C VAL A 164 4.29 1.49 9.61
N TRP A 165 3.96 2.40 8.69
CA TRP A 165 3.90 3.83 8.94
C TRP A 165 2.47 4.32 8.81
N VAL A 166 1.95 4.95 9.85
CA VAL A 166 0.58 5.47 9.87
C VAL A 166 0.57 6.95 9.56
N GLY A 167 -0.17 7.34 8.53
CA GLY A 167 -0.46 8.75 8.23
C GLY A 167 -1.51 9.28 9.20
N ALA A 168 -1.12 10.17 10.12
CA ALA A 168 -2.01 10.76 11.11
C ALA A 168 -1.85 12.28 11.14
N GLY A 169 -2.96 13.00 11.03
CA GLY A 169 -3.00 14.47 11.13
C GLY A 169 -3.86 14.99 12.28
N ALA A 170 -4.70 14.14 12.88
CA ALA A 170 -5.57 14.52 14.00
C ALA A 170 -5.00 14.01 15.34
N PRO A 171 -5.13 14.77 16.45
CA PRO A 171 -4.64 14.34 17.77
C PRO A 171 -5.15 12.96 18.19
N ALA A 172 -6.42 12.64 17.92
CA ALA A 172 -7.01 11.33 18.20
C ALA A 172 -6.34 10.17 17.41
N ALA A 173 -5.77 10.45 16.24
CA ALA A 173 -5.07 9.46 15.45
C ALA A 173 -3.61 9.24 15.88
N LEU A 174 -3.00 10.25 16.54
CA LEU A 174 -1.65 10.16 17.08
C LEU A 174 -1.57 9.34 18.38
N ASN A 175 -2.71 9.17 19.06
CA ASN A 175 -2.81 8.43 20.33
C ASN A 175 -3.29 6.97 20.15
N ARG A 176 -3.38 6.48 18.94
CA ARG A 176 -3.74 5.11 18.55
C ARG A 176 -2.50 4.31 18.16
#